data_eb7ef08e8012a38b32680c223493fc9c
#
_entry.id   eb7ef08e8012a38b32680c223493fc9c
#
_cell.length_a   1.000
_cell.length_b   1.000
_cell.length_c   1.000
_cell.angle_alpha   90.00
_cell.angle_beta   90.00
_cell.angle_gamma   90.00
#
_symmetry.space_group_name_H-M   'P 1'
#
loop_
_entity.id
_entity.type
_entity.pdbx_description
1 polymer ?
#
loop_
_entity_poly.entity_id
_entity_poly.type
_entity_poly.pdbx_seq_one_letter_code
_entity_poly.pdbx_strand_id
1 'polypeptide(L)'
;MNLLKIPCDCHLHTDNSFDSETPAALQVARARELGIPYIALTDHCDILEWSDANIARSNAQAMELNALYDDITVLRGIELGEPLQDMDETSRALGLCEYDFVLCSLHNIRGEEDFYYLHPDRAQAADLVRRYFEELLETVKWNQFDSLAHLTYPLRYITERDGVSVDMTPYLPMIQEILSTLAANGKALEINTSGLRNPDGMLLPTADYVELFRRLGGRYITLGSDAHTPEHLAVGMEEGIAAAKEAGFTGVTVFINRQPVEIPFA
;
A
#
# COMPACT_ATOMS: atom_id res chain seq x y z
N MET A 1 -18.29 -2.53 25.00
CA MET A 1 -17.01 -2.20 24.33
C MET A 1 -17.39 -1.43 23.09
N ASN A 2 -16.96 -0.16 22.97
CA ASN A 2 -17.07 0.50 21.68
C ASN A 2 -16.10 -0.24 20.75
N LEU A 3 -16.61 -0.92 19.75
CA LEU A 3 -15.77 -1.46 18.68
C LEU A 3 -15.08 -0.26 18.02
N LEU A 4 -13.77 -0.33 17.88
CA LEU A 4 -13.00 0.68 17.15
C LEU A 4 -13.57 0.74 15.74
N LYS A 5 -14.01 1.93 15.29
CA LYS A 5 -14.48 2.07 13.93
C LYS A 5 -13.28 2.18 12.99
N ILE A 6 -13.17 1.24 12.07
CA ILE A 6 -12.18 1.27 11.01
C ILE A 6 -12.62 2.34 10.00
N PRO A 7 -11.82 3.38 9.78
CA PRO A 7 -12.24 4.52 8.94
C PRO A 7 -12.12 4.24 7.44
N CYS A 8 -11.20 3.39 7.03
CA CYS A 8 -10.99 3.02 5.64
C CYS A 8 -10.14 1.75 5.50
N ASP A 9 -10.19 1.15 4.31
CA ASP A 9 -9.22 0.17 3.82
C ASP A 9 -8.86 0.54 2.38
N CYS A 10 -7.66 1.11 2.18
CA CYS A 10 -7.25 1.70 0.91
C CYS A 10 -6.31 0.81 0.09
N HIS A 11 -6.21 -0.50 0.41
CA HIS A 11 -5.39 -1.44 -0.33
C HIS A 11 -6.10 -2.79 -0.42
N LEU A 12 -6.84 -2.98 -1.53
CA LEU A 12 -7.67 -4.17 -1.78
C LEU A 12 -7.51 -4.65 -3.22
N HIS A 13 -7.42 -5.95 -3.38
CA HIS A 13 -7.33 -6.64 -4.67
C HIS A 13 -8.61 -7.39 -5.00
N THR A 14 -8.89 -7.47 -6.29
CA THR A 14 -10.05 -8.17 -6.84
C THR A 14 -9.63 -9.16 -7.92
N ASP A 15 -10.61 -9.79 -8.59
CA ASP A 15 -10.37 -10.66 -9.75
C ASP A 15 -9.84 -9.89 -11.01
N ASN A 16 -9.39 -8.64 -10.81
CA ASN A 16 -8.63 -7.88 -11.78
C ASN A 16 -7.12 -7.95 -11.53
N SER A 17 -6.69 -8.34 -10.33
CA SER A 17 -5.30 -8.68 -10.00
C SER A 17 -4.98 -10.12 -10.40
N PHE A 18 -3.72 -10.38 -10.76
CA PHE A 18 -3.29 -11.71 -11.23
C PHE A 18 -3.31 -12.78 -10.13
N ASP A 19 -3.30 -12.37 -8.87
CA ASP A 19 -3.18 -13.21 -7.67
C ASP A 19 -4.42 -13.19 -6.78
N SER A 20 -5.54 -12.62 -7.25
CA SER A 20 -6.83 -12.66 -6.56
C SER A 20 -7.95 -13.19 -7.45
N GLU A 21 -8.80 -14.05 -6.90
CA GLU A 21 -10.02 -14.56 -7.55
C GLU A 21 -11.31 -13.91 -6.99
N THR A 22 -11.17 -12.90 -6.14
CA THR A 22 -12.28 -12.28 -5.41
C THR A 22 -12.97 -11.21 -6.26
N PRO A 23 -14.25 -11.37 -6.63
CA PRO A 23 -15.00 -10.31 -7.28
C PRO A 23 -15.07 -9.04 -6.44
N ALA A 24 -14.93 -7.87 -7.07
CA ALA A 24 -15.01 -6.57 -6.40
C ALA A 24 -16.26 -6.42 -5.50
N ALA A 25 -17.40 -6.95 -5.95
CA ALA A 25 -18.65 -6.91 -5.19
C ALA A 25 -18.56 -7.64 -3.84
N LEU A 26 -17.74 -8.69 -3.70
CA LEU A 26 -17.54 -9.40 -2.44
C LEU A 26 -16.67 -8.59 -1.47
N GLN A 27 -15.62 -7.90 -1.95
CA GLN A 27 -14.84 -6.97 -1.14
C GLN A 27 -15.72 -5.84 -0.60
N VAL A 28 -16.55 -5.23 -1.47
CA VAL A 28 -17.47 -4.17 -1.07
C VAL A 28 -18.53 -4.69 -0.07
N ALA A 29 -19.11 -5.86 -0.30
CA ALA A 29 -20.09 -6.47 0.62
C ALA A 29 -19.45 -6.68 2.00
N ARG A 30 -18.21 -7.17 2.05
CA ARG A 30 -17.49 -7.39 3.30
C ARG A 30 -17.18 -6.09 4.03
N ALA A 31 -16.71 -5.05 3.32
CA ALA A 31 -16.48 -3.74 3.90
C ALA A 31 -17.74 -3.14 4.54
N ARG A 32 -18.89 -3.29 3.86
CA ARG A 32 -20.20 -2.85 4.36
C ARG A 32 -20.64 -3.62 5.61
N GLU A 33 -20.43 -4.94 5.64
CA GLU A 33 -20.69 -5.77 6.85
C GLU A 33 -19.88 -5.29 8.05
N LEU A 34 -18.62 -4.87 7.82
CA LEU A 34 -17.72 -4.33 8.83
C LEU A 34 -18.00 -2.85 9.17
N GLY A 35 -18.88 -2.19 8.41
CA GLY A 35 -19.19 -0.77 8.58
C GLY A 35 -18.06 0.17 8.21
N ILE A 36 -17.21 -0.23 7.27
CA ILE A 36 -16.08 0.59 6.76
C ILE A 36 -16.61 1.57 5.71
N PRO A 37 -16.51 2.89 5.93
CA PRO A 37 -17.13 3.87 5.05
C PRO A 37 -16.34 4.17 3.76
N TYR A 38 -15.04 3.86 3.72
CA TYR A 38 -14.19 4.12 2.55
C TYR A 38 -13.33 2.90 2.24
N ILE A 39 -13.35 2.46 0.99
CA ILE A 39 -12.41 1.47 0.47
C ILE A 39 -11.85 1.94 -0.88
N ALA A 40 -10.64 1.50 -1.23
CA ALA A 40 -10.09 1.68 -2.56
C ALA A 40 -9.83 0.31 -3.19
N LEU A 41 -10.31 0.09 -4.42
CA LEU A 41 -9.86 -1.04 -5.23
C LEU A 41 -8.54 -0.64 -5.87
N THR A 42 -7.47 -1.32 -5.48
CA THR A 42 -6.09 -1.01 -5.89
C THR A 42 -5.47 -2.23 -6.56
N ASP A 43 -6.16 -2.75 -7.57
CA ASP A 43 -5.66 -3.90 -8.29
C ASP A 43 -4.27 -3.66 -8.88
N HIS A 44 -3.47 -4.72 -8.95
CA HIS A 44 -2.09 -4.69 -9.43
C HIS A 44 -1.95 -4.13 -10.84
N CYS A 45 -1.03 -3.20 -10.97
CA CYS A 45 -0.48 -2.72 -12.22
C CYS A 45 1.05 -2.75 -12.14
N ASP A 46 1.60 -3.94 -12.06
CA ASP A 46 3.04 -4.17 -12.08
C ASP A 46 3.53 -3.94 -13.51
N ILE A 47 4.34 -2.91 -13.70
CA ILE A 47 4.58 -2.30 -15.02
C ILE A 47 5.08 -3.27 -16.09
N LEU A 48 5.70 -4.37 -15.70
CA LEU A 48 6.16 -5.40 -16.64
C LEU A 48 5.10 -6.47 -16.97
N GLU A 49 4.01 -6.57 -16.22
CA GLU A 49 3.02 -7.68 -16.31
C GLU A 49 1.55 -7.24 -16.16
N TRP A 50 1.20 -6.02 -16.48
CA TRP A 50 -0.17 -5.53 -16.29
C TRP A 50 -1.07 -5.69 -17.52
N SER A 51 -2.38 -5.51 -17.33
CA SER A 51 -3.41 -5.59 -18.36
C SER A 51 -4.31 -4.37 -18.38
N ASP A 52 -4.35 -3.64 -19.51
CA ASP A 52 -5.27 -2.52 -19.74
C ASP A 52 -6.72 -2.90 -19.44
N ALA A 53 -7.13 -4.10 -19.88
CA ALA A 53 -8.50 -4.56 -19.72
C ALA A 53 -8.86 -4.79 -18.24
N ASN A 54 -7.93 -5.32 -17.43
CA ASN A 54 -8.14 -5.55 -16.01
C ASN A 54 -8.22 -4.22 -15.25
N ILE A 55 -7.29 -3.29 -15.49
CA ILE A 55 -7.30 -1.98 -14.84
C ILE A 55 -8.54 -1.17 -15.22
N ALA A 56 -8.92 -1.17 -16.49
CA ALA A 56 -10.15 -0.50 -16.93
C ALA A 56 -11.40 -1.14 -16.30
N ARG A 57 -11.44 -2.48 -16.16
CA ARG A 57 -12.54 -3.20 -15.52
C ARG A 57 -12.62 -2.88 -14.02
N SER A 58 -11.50 -2.89 -13.30
CA SER A 58 -11.42 -2.51 -11.89
C SER A 58 -11.98 -1.10 -11.65
N ASN A 59 -11.53 -0.14 -12.45
CA ASN A 59 -12.00 1.25 -12.39
C ASN A 59 -13.51 1.37 -12.65
N ALA A 60 -14.03 0.68 -13.66
CA ALA A 60 -15.46 0.65 -13.96
C ALA A 60 -16.28 0.00 -12.84
N GLN A 61 -15.81 -1.11 -12.27
CA GLN A 61 -16.46 -1.78 -11.14
C GLN A 61 -16.49 -0.89 -9.90
N ALA A 62 -15.40 -0.16 -9.60
CA ALA A 62 -15.40 0.81 -8.50
C ALA A 62 -16.48 1.89 -8.69
N MET A 63 -16.61 2.43 -9.90
CA MET A 63 -17.66 3.42 -10.21
C MET A 63 -19.07 2.84 -10.07
N GLU A 64 -19.31 1.64 -10.60
CA GLU A 64 -20.62 0.98 -10.53
C GLU A 64 -21.02 0.68 -9.08
N LEU A 65 -20.09 0.12 -8.29
CA LEU A 65 -20.35 -0.23 -6.89
C LEU A 65 -20.50 1.02 -6.02
N ASN A 66 -19.74 2.09 -6.29
CA ASN A 66 -19.92 3.37 -5.62
C ASN A 66 -21.28 4.02 -5.92
N ALA A 67 -21.82 3.83 -7.13
CA ALA A 67 -23.14 4.33 -7.49
C ALA A 67 -24.30 3.46 -6.95
N LEU A 68 -24.01 2.20 -6.58
CA LEU A 68 -25.02 1.25 -6.09
C LEU A 68 -25.32 1.42 -4.60
N TYR A 69 -24.38 1.93 -3.81
CA TYR A 69 -24.48 1.99 -2.35
C TYR A 69 -24.25 3.41 -1.82
N ASP A 70 -25.10 3.84 -0.87
CA ASP A 70 -25.02 5.16 -0.23
C ASP A 70 -24.26 5.13 1.12
N ASP A 71 -23.97 3.95 1.64
CA ASP A 71 -23.36 3.73 2.95
C ASP A 71 -21.84 3.48 2.91
N ILE A 72 -21.25 3.41 1.73
CA ILE A 72 -19.82 3.21 1.49
C ILE A 72 -19.37 4.02 0.27
N THR A 73 -18.16 4.53 0.31
CA THR A 73 -17.47 5.13 -0.83
C THR A 73 -16.44 4.14 -1.38
N VAL A 74 -16.59 3.75 -2.63
CA VAL A 74 -15.65 2.87 -3.34
C VAL A 74 -14.81 3.72 -4.27
N LEU A 75 -13.53 3.88 -3.93
CA LEU A 75 -12.57 4.71 -4.63
C LEU A 75 -11.94 3.93 -5.80
N ARG A 76 -11.74 4.63 -6.91
CA ARG A 76 -11.05 4.13 -8.10
C ARG A 76 -9.55 4.19 -7.84
N GLY A 77 -8.98 3.10 -7.38
CA GLY A 77 -7.56 3.00 -7.08
C GLY A 77 -6.78 2.23 -8.15
N ILE A 78 -5.48 2.23 -7.98
CA ILE A 78 -4.51 1.39 -8.67
C ILE A 78 -3.31 1.18 -7.76
N GLU A 79 -2.79 -0.04 -7.66
CA GLU A 79 -1.47 -0.28 -7.12
C GLU A 79 -0.47 -0.31 -8.28
N LEU A 80 0.30 0.77 -8.39
CA LEU A 80 1.27 0.97 -9.46
C LEU A 80 2.64 0.44 -9.00
N GLY A 81 2.97 -0.76 -9.46
CA GLY A 81 4.24 -1.42 -9.16
C GLY A 81 5.35 -1.00 -10.13
N GLU A 82 6.57 -0.84 -9.62
CA GLU A 82 7.83 -0.64 -10.36
C GLU A 82 7.80 0.49 -11.41
N PRO A 83 7.25 1.67 -11.13
CA PRO A 83 6.95 2.68 -12.16
C PRO A 83 8.17 3.16 -12.95
N LEU A 84 9.38 3.04 -12.41
CA LEU A 84 10.60 3.48 -13.09
C LEU A 84 11.27 2.39 -13.94
N GLN A 85 10.71 1.18 -13.97
CA GLN A 85 11.27 0.10 -14.78
C GLN A 85 10.88 0.23 -16.26
N ASP A 86 9.70 0.81 -16.55
CA ASP A 86 9.28 1.23 -17.90
C ASP A 86 8.40 2.49 -17.84
N MET A 87 8.98 3.63 -18.18
CA MET A 87 8.30 4.93 -18.10
C MET A 87 7.21 5.13 -19.16
N ASP A 88 7.31 4.45 -20.29
CA ASP A 88 6.28 4.53 -21.34
C ASP A 88 5.04 3.75 -20.90
N GLU A 89 5.22 2.55 -20.35
CA GLU A 89 4.15 1.75 -19.77
C GLU A 89 3.52 2.43 -18.55
N THR A 90 4.33 3.01 -17.67
CA THR A 90 3.86 3.80 -16.52
C THR A 90 2.98 4.97 -16.96
N SER A 91 3.42 5.72 -17.97
CA SER A 91 2.65 6.84 -18.50
C SER A 91 1.34 6.37 -19.12
N ARG A 92 1.35 5.21 -19.78
CA ARG A 92 0.16 4.57 -20.38
C ARG A 92 -0.82 4.14 -19.28
N ALA A 93 -0.33 3.49 -18.22
CA ALA A 93 -1.16 3.05 -17.10
C ALA A 93 -1.83 4.23 -16.39
N LEU A 94 -1.07 5.27 -16.07
CA LEU A 94 -1.59 6.48 -15.43
C LEU A 94 -2.56 7.27 -16.32
N GLY A 95 -2.43 7.16 -17.63
CA GLY A 95 -3.33 7.81 -18.59
C GLY A 95 -4.55 6.99 -18.98
N LEU A 96 -4.66 5.73 -18.56
CA LEU A 96 -5.71 4.81 -19.00
C LEU A 96 -7.08 5.16 -18.40
N CYS A 97 -7.12 5.55 -17.13
CA CYS A 97 -8.33 5.86 -16.37
C CYS A 97 -8.16 7.14 -15.55
N GLU A 98 -9.29 7.70 -15.09
CA GLU A 98 -9.27 8.68 -14.02
C GLU A 98 -9.26 7.95 -12.68
N TYR A 99 -8.22 8.15 -11.89
CA TYR A 99 -8.06 7.54 -10.58
C TYR A 99 -8.40 8.53 -9.46
N ASP A 100 -8.99 8.02 -8.39
CA ASP A 100 -9.11 8.73 -7.13
C ASP A 100 -7.80 8.60 -6.34
N PHE A 101 -7.12 7.44 -6.45
CA PHE A 101 -5.97 7.07 -5.65
C PHE A 101 -4.94 6.26 -6.46
N VAL A 102 -3.69 6.68 -6.39
CA VAL A 102 -2.53 5.92 -6.93
C VAL A 102 -1.63 5.54 -5.76
N LEU A 103 -1.67 4.27 -5.42
CA LEU A 103 -0.77 3.63 -4.48
C LEU A 103 0.47 3.16 -5.26
N CYS A 104 1.66 3.51 -4.80
CA CYS A 104 2.91 3.15 -5.50
C CYS A 104 3.67 2.10 -4.71
N SER A 105 4.01 1.01 -5.35
CA SER A 105 4.71 -0.12 -4.77
C SER A 105 6.01 -0.47 -5.51
N LEU A 106 6.80 -1.30 -4.85
CA LEU A 106 7.98 -1.94 -5.42
C LEU A 106 8.01 -3.39 -4.91
N HIS A 107 7.58 -4.34 -5.75
CA HIS A 107 7.53 -5.77 -5.44
C HIS A 107 8.81 -6.49 -5.86
N ASN A 108 9.43 -6.02 -6.92
CA ASN A 108 10.73 -6.47 -7.40
C ASN A 108 11.67 -5.27 -7.62
N ILE A 109 12.94 -5.54 -7.75
CA ILE A 109 13.96 -4.59 -8.17
C ILE A 109 14.50 -4.96 -9.55
N ARG A 110 15.05 -3.99 -10.28
CA ARG A 110 15.56 -4.21 -11.64
C ARG A 110 16.45 -5.43 -11.73
N GLY A 111 16.07 -6.37 -12.59
CA GLY A 111 16.82 -7.58 -12.88
C GLY A 111 16.61 -8.73 -11.90
N GLU A 112 15.69 -8.60 -10.96
CA GLU A 112 15.28 -9.67 -10.04
C GLU A 112 13.80 -10.00 -10.24
N GLU A 113 13.40 -11.17 -9.79
CA GLU A 113 11.99 -11.54 -9.62
C GLU A 113 11.39 -10.85 -8.38
N ASP A 114 10.06 -10.92 -8.22
CA ASP A 114 9.39 -10.47 -7.00
C ASP A 114 10.00 -11.14 -5.76
N PHE A 115 10.13 -10.37 -4.68
CA PHE A 115 10.61 -10.86 -3.38
C PHE A 115 9.83 -12.06 -2.87
N TYR A 116 8.58 -12.23 -3.31
CA TYR A 116 7.79 -13.43 -3.03
C TYR A 116 8.48 -14.73 -3.51
N TYR A 117 9.16 -14.70 -4.65
CA TYR A 117 9.86 -15.86 -5.23
C TYR A 117 11.31 -15.99 -4.78
N LEU A 118 11.88 -14.95 -4.19
CA LEU A 118 13.28 -14.95 -3.76
C LEU A 118 13.43 -15.62 -2.40
N HIS A 119 14.47 -16.46 -2.25
CA HIS A 119 14.87 -17.12 -1.01
C HIS A 119 16.36 -16.87 -0.75
N PRO A 120 16.74 -15.62 -0.42
CA PRO A 120 18.14 -15.24 -0.30
C PRO A 120 18.78 -15.80 0.97
N ASP A 121 20.09 -16.08 0.88
CA ASP A 121 20.90 -16.22 2.08
C ASP A 121 21.17 -14.83 2.72
N ARG A 122 21.84 -14.80 3.87
CA ARG A 122 22.07 -13.55 4.60
C ARG A 122 22.89 -12.51 3.82
N ALA A 123 23.84 -12.94 2.99
CA ALA A 123 24.68 -12.03 2.23
C ALA A 123 23.89 -11.44 1.04
N GLN A 124 23.12 -12.27 0.36
CA GLN A 124 22.23 -11.86 -0.72
C GLN A 124 21.12 -10.93 -0.20
N ALA A 125 20.52 -11.25 0.96
CA ALA A 125 19.49 -10.42 1.59
C ALA A 125 19.96 -8.99 1.84
N ALA A 126 21.18 -8.81 2.34
CA ALA A 126 21.73 -7.48 2.59
C ALA A 126 21.90 -6.66 1.30
N ASP A 127 22.33 -7.28 0.20
CA ASP A 127 22.46 -6.60 -1.09
C ASP A 127 21.07 -6.29 -1.70
N LEU A 128 20.14 -7.23 -1.67
CA LEU A 128 18.77 -7.05 -2.18
C LEU A 128 18.04 -5.90 -1.45
N VAL A 129 18.12 -5.86 -0.11
CA VAL A 129 17.49 -4.80 0.69
C VAL A 129 18.16 -3.43 0.40
N ARG A 130 19.49 -3.37 0.21
CA ARG A 130 20.17 -2.14 -0.19
C ARG A 130 19.64 -1.63 -1.54
N ARG A 131 19.62 -2.50 -2.55
CA ARG A 131 19.14 -2.18 -3.91
C ARG A 131 17.65 -1.78 -3.90
N TYR A 132 16.83 -2.44 -3.08
CA TYR A 132 15.43 -2.08 -2.90
C TYR A 132 15.27 -0.63 -2.43
N PHE A 133 15.96 -0.22 -1.37
CA PHE A 133 15.85 1.17 -0.89
C PHE A 133 16.49 2.18 -1.85
N GLU A 134 17.52 1.80 -2.60
CA GLU A 134 18.09 2.66 -3.66
C GLU A 134 17.03 2.93 -4.75
N GLU A 135 16.37 1.90 -5.25
CA GLU A 135 15.33 2.04 -6.28
C GLU A 135 14.07 2.74 -5.73
N LEU A 136 13.69 2.45 -4.48
CA LEU A 136 12.58 3.11 -3.81
C LEU A 136 12.84 4.62 -3.62
N LEU A 137 14.07 5.02 -3.34
CA LEU A 137 14.45 6.44 -3.25
C LEU A 137 14.32 7.15 -4.60
N GLU A 138 14.68 6.50 -5.71
CA GLU A 138 14.42 7.04 -7.04
C GLU A 138 12.92 7.19 -7.30
N THR A 139 12.14 6.18 -6.93
CA THR A 139 10.68 6.15 -7.09
C THR A 139 10.01 7.29 -6.32
N VAL A 140 10.38 7.55 -5.08
CA VAL A 140 9.77 8.68 -4.33
C VAL A 140 10.19 10.04 -4.87
N LYS A 141 11.37 10.16 -5.49
CA LYS A 141 11.80 11.39 -6.19
C LYS A 141 11.01 11.65 -7.48
N TRP A 142 10.57 10.61 -8.17
CA TRP A 142 9.68 10.71 -9.33
C TRP A 142 8.32 11.29 -9.00
N ASN A 143 7.73 10.98 -7.86
CA ASN A 143 6.65 11.72 -7.22
C ASN A 143 5.28 11.76 -7.95
N GLN A 144 4.95 10.82 -8.85
CA GLN A 144 3.66 10.85 -9.57
C GLN A 144 2.61 9.87 -9.01
N PHE A 145 2.61 9.66 -7.70
CA PHE A 145 1.68 8.83 -6.95
C PHE A 145 1.11 9.61 -5.75
N ASP A 146 0.26 8.99 -4.93
CA ASP A 146 -0.37 9.63 -3.77
C ASP A 146 0.12 9.06 -2.44
N SER A 147 0.28 7.74 -2.34
CA SER A 147 0.79 7.05 -1.16
C SER A 147 1.86 6.03 -1.56
N LEU A 148 2.90 5.91 -0.74
CA LEU A 148 3.89 4.85 -0.87
C LEU A 148 3.40 3.62 -0.10
N ALA A 149 3.26 2.49 -0.79
CA ALA A 149 2.86 1.21 -0.24
C ALA A 149 3.98 0.59 0.62
N HIS A 150 3.59 -0.22 1.58
CA HIS A 150 4.39 -1.20 2.34
C HIS A 150 5.92 -0.98 2.28
N LEU A 151 6.41 0.15 2.79
CA LEU A 151 7.83 0.61 2.76
C LEU A 151 8.87 -0.50 2.96
N THR A 152 8.56 -1.52 3.76
CA THR A 152 9.47 -2.60 4.14
C THR A 152 9.07 -3.96 3.52
N TYR A 153 8.46 -3.95 2.35
CA TYR A 153 7.96 -5.13 1.64
C TYR A 153 8.93 -6.33 1.61
N PRO A 154 10.23 -6.16 1.31
CA PRO A 154 11.16 -7.30 1.28
C PRO A 154 11.26 -8.05 2.61
N LEU A 155 11.08 -7.37 3.75
CA LEU A 155 11.23 -7.99 5.07
C LEU A 155 10.14 -9.01 5.36
N ARG A 156 8.95 -8.89 4.74
CA ARG A 156 7.87 -9.87 4.80
C ARG A 156 8.33 -11.26 4.33
N TYR A 157 9.17 -11.30 3.32
CA TYR A 157 9.65 -12.58 2.76
C TYR A 157 11.00 -12.98 3.33
N ILE A 158 11.94 -12.07 3.40
CA ILE A 158 13.29 -12.35 3.87
C ILE A 158 13.30 -12.68 5.36
N THR A 159 12.64 -11.85 6.17
CA THR A 159 12.71 -11.99 7.64
C THR A 159 11.57 -12.83 8.19
N GLU A 160 10.31 -12.52 7.82
CA GLU A 160 9.16 -13.22 8.41
C GLU A 160 8.98 -14.62 7.83
N ARG A 161 9.06 -14.80 6.50
CA ARG A 161 8.89 -16.10 5.87
C ARG A 161 10.13 -16.99 6.00
N ASP A 162 11.32 -16.46 5.67
CA ASP A 162 12.54 -17.26 5.52
C ASP A 162 13.43 -17.22 6.77
N GLY A 163 13.09 -16.39 7.77
CA GLY A 163 13.84 -16.28 9.05
C GLY A 163 15.24 -15.67 8.90
N VAL A 164 15.53 -15.00 7.78
CA VAL A 164 16.83 -14.37 7.53
C VAL A 164 16.85 -12.99 8.16
N SER A 165 17.60 -12.82 9.24
CA SER A 165 17.75 -11.53 9.94
C SER A 165 18.56 -10.55 9.10
N VAL A 166 17.99 -9.37 8.86
CA VAL A 166 18.63 -8.24 8.19
C VAL A 166 18.92 -7.13 9.21
N ASP A 167 20.17 -6.68 9.29
CA ASP A 167 20.49 -5.46 10.04
C ASP A 167 20.07 -4.23 9.24
N MET A 168 19.06 -3.52 9.71
CA MET A 168 18.51 -2.34 9.05
C MET A 168 19.32 -1.06 9.30
N THR A 169 20.27 -1.09 10.24
CA THR A 169 21.06 0.09 10.64
C THR A 169 21.78 0.78 9.45
N PRO A 170 22.41 0.05 8.51
CA PRO A 170 23.08 0.67 7.37
C PRO A 170 22.13 1.41 6.42
N TYR A 171 20.85 1.06 6.40
CA TYR A 171 19.85 1.63 5.46
C TYR A 171 19.08 2.80 6.07
N LEU A 172 19.16 3.04 7.38
CA LEU A 172 18.44 4.12 8.07
C LEU A 172 18.65 5.51 7.43
N PRO A 173 19.85 5.93 7.00
CA PRO A 173 20.01 7.22 6.34
C PRO A 173 19.20 7.33 5.05
N MET A 174 19.14 6.27 4.25
CA MET A 174 18.37 6.23 3.01
C MET A 174 16.86 6.19 3.27
N ILE A 175 16.43 5.41 4.25
CA ILE A 175 15.02 5.40 4.69
C ILE A 175 14.59 6.79 5.18
N GLN A 176 15.44 7.50 5.92
CA GLN A 176 15.18 8.88 6.34
C GLN A 176 15.05 9.81 5.14
N GLU A 177 15.88 9.66 4.11
CA GLU A 177 15.79 10.44 2.87
C GLU A 177 14.47 10.15 2.13
N ILE A 178 14.07 8.88 2.01
CA ILE A 178 12.79 8.45 1.43
C ILE A 178 11.62 9.12 2.16
N LEU A 179 11.55 8.96 3.48
CA LEU A 179 10.46 9.51 4.29
C LEU A 179 10.44 11.04 4.29
N SER A 180 11.61 11.69 4.31
CA SER A 180 11.71 13.16 4.19
C SER A 180 11.23 13.64 2.83
N THR A 181 11.54 12.91 1.77
CA THR A 181 11.11 13.23 0.39
C THR A 181 9.59 13.10 0.26
N LEU A 182 9.00 12.02 0.79
CA LEU A 182 7.54 11.85 0.84
C LEU A 182 6.87 13.02 1.57
N ALA A 183 7.37 13.36 2.77
CA ALA A 183 6.85 14.45 3.58
C ALA A 183 6.93 15.80 2.87
N ALA A 184 8.07 16.12 2.25
CA ALA A 184 8.30 17.36 1.52
C ALA A 184 7.40 17.49 0.29
N ASN A 185 7.10 16.36 -0.37
CA ASN A 185 6.24 16.30 -1.55
C ASN A 185 4.74 16.19 -1.21
N GLY A 186 4.38 16.16 0.08
CA GLY A 186 2.99 16.02 0.52
C GLY A 186 2.36 14.67 0.14
N LYS A 187 3.18 13.62 0.06
CA LYS A 187 2.72 12.25 -0.19
C LYS A 187 2.42 11.53 1.10
N ALA A 188 1.55 10.52 1.02
CA ALA A 188 1.25 9.66 2.15
C ALA A 188 2.25 8.50 2.26
N LEU A 189 2.38 7.98 3.47
CA LEU A 189 2.96 6.68 3.75
C LEU A 189 1.81 5.72 4.09
N GLU A 190 1.80 4.55 3.48
CA GLU A 190 0.89 3.49 3.88
C GLU A 190 1.35 2.82 5.19
N ILE A 191 0.39 2.50 6.04
CA ILE A 191 0.51 1.48 7.08
C ILE A 191 -0.21 0.26 6.55
N ASN A 192 0.54 -0.67 6.01
CA ASN A 192 0.03 -1.94 5.48
C ASN A 192 -0.01 -2.97 6.61
N THR A 193 -1.17 -3.60 6.79
CA THR A 193 -1.41 -4.50 7.90
C THR A 193 -1.30 -5.98 7.51
N SER A 194 -0.99 -6.27 6.25
CA SER A 194 -0.98 -7.62 5.71
C SER A 194 -0.03 -8.58 6.41
N GLY A 195 1.10 -8.08 6.92
CA GLY A 195 2.04 -8.89 7.70
C GLY A 195 1.40 -9.50 8.95
N LEU A 196 0.48 -8.79 9.59
CA LEU A 196 -0.22 -9.25 10.81
C LEU A 196 -1.16 -10.45 10.59
N ARG A 197 -1.34 -10.91 9.36
CA ARG A 197 -1.99 -12.21 9.09
C ARG A 197 -1.16 -13.39 9.57
N ASN A 198 0.14 -13.20 9.74
CA ASN A 198 1.03 -14.18 10.33
C ASN A 198 1.16 -13.94 11.84
N PRO A 199 1.22 -15.00 12.68
CA PRO A 199 1.29 -14.84 14.15
C PRO A 199 2.46 -14.00 14.66
N ASP A 200 3.60 -14.04 13.97
CA ASP A 200 4.83 -13.30 14.30
C ASP A 200 5.09 -12.15 13.30
N GLY A 201 4.07 -11.78 12.50
CA GLY A 201 4.19 -10.76 11.48
C GLY A 201 4.12 -9.34 12.02
N MET A 202 4.50 -8.39 11.18
CA MET A 202 4.64 -6.98 11.54
C MET A 202 3.83 -6.09 10.59
N LEU A 203 3.58 -4.86 11.02
CA LEU A 203 3.15 -3.77 10.14
C LEU A 203 4.25 -3.46 9.10
N LEU A 204 3.84 -3.08 7.90
CA LEU A 204 4.74 -2.68 6.81
C LEU A 204 4.47 -1.21 6.41
N PRO A 205 5.25 -0.27 6.98
CA PRO A 205 6.35 -0.47 7.92
C PRO A 205 5.90 -0.59 9.38
N THR A 206 6.86 -0.98 10.23
CA THR A 206 6.69 -1.01 11.70
C THR A 206 6.45 0.40 12.27
N ALA A 207 5.87 0.46 13.47
CA ALA A 207 5.44 1.71 14.11
C ALA A 207 6.54 2.77 14.27
N ASP A 208 7.79 2.35 14.46
CA ASP A 208 8.96 3.25 14.55
C ASP A 208 9.23 4.05 13.26
N TYR A 209 8.99 3.45 12.09
CA TYR A 209 9.08 4.19 10.81
C TYR A 209 7.88 5.11 10.59
N VAL A 210 6.70 4.75 11.08
CA VAL A 210 5.52 5.65 11.08
C VAL A 210 5.78 6.88 11.94
N GLU A 211 6.34 6.68 13.15
CA GLU A 211 6.76 7.77 14.03
C GLU A 211 7.87 8.62 13.39
N LEU A 212 8.86 7.98 12.76
CA LEU A 212 9.93 8.67 12.05
C LEU A 212 9.36 9.55 10.93
N PHE A 213 8.43 9.02 10.11
CA PHE A 213 7.76 9.78 9.06
C PHE A 213 7.06 11.03 9.62
N ARG A 214 6.32 10.88 10.73
CA ARG A 214 5.66 12.00 11.40
C ARG A 214 6.65 13.05 11.88
N ARG A 215 7.77 12.64 12.48
CA ARG A 215 8.84 13.55 12.95
C ARG A 215 9.52 14.31 11.80
N LEU A 216 9.63 13.68 10.63
CA LEU A 216 10.19 14.28 9.42
C LEU A 216 9.21 15.21 8.69
N GLY A 217 8.02 15.45 9.24
CA GLY A 217 7.02 16.37 8.70
C GLY A 217 5.93 15.69 7.88
N GLY A 218 5.85 14.36 7.91
CA GLY A 218 4.78 13.59 7.29
C GLY A 218 3.40 14.00 7.79
N ARG A 219 2.47 14.22 6.87
CA ARG A 219 1.12 14.71 7.19
C ARG A 219 0.06 13.66 6.92
N TYR A 220 0.24 12.83 5.91
CA TYR A 220 -0.76 11.93 5.38
C TYR A 220 -0.31 10.49 5.56
N ILE A 221 -1.19 9.66 6.10
CA ILE A 221 -1.02 8.21 6.16
C ILE A 221 -2.26 7.55 5.59
N THR A 222 -2.08 6.47 4.85
CA THR A 222 -3.15 5.57 4.42
C THR A 222 -3.11 4.28 5.23
N LEU A 223 -4.25 3.58 5.31
CA LEU A 223 -4.33 2.22 5.87
C LEU A 223 -4.68 1.26 4.75
N GLY A 224 -3.99 0.14 4.67
CA GLY A 224 -4.25 -0.92 3.72
C GLY A 224 -4.14 -2.30 4.36
N SER A 225 -5.14 -3.16 4.14
CA SER A 225 -5.05 -4.56 4.54
C SER A 225 -4.37 -5.43 3.48
N ASP A 226 -4.26 -4.93 2.25
CA ASP A 226 -3.72 -5.68 1.13
C ASP A 226 -4.48 -7.01 0.95
N ALA A 227 -5.81 -6.91 1.04
CA ALA A 227 -6.69 -8.06 1.07
C ALA A 227 -6.99 -8.56 -0.34
N HIS A 228 -6.66 -9.83 -0.58
CA HIS A 228 -6.96 -10.57 -1.81
C HIS A 228 -8.22 -11.44 -1.66
N THR A 229 -8.72 -11.57 -0.42
CA THR A 229 -9.97 -12.27 -0.09
C THR A 229 -10.77 -11.46 0.94
N PRO A 230 -12.12 -11.64 1.02
CA PRO A 230 -12.94 -10.90 1.98
C PRO A 230 -12.57 -11.16 3.45
N GLU A 231 -12.01 -12.33 3.76
CA GLU A 231 -11.56 -12.70 5.10
C GLU A 231 -10.35 -11.90 5.56
N HIS A 232 -9.54 -11.41 4.62
CA HIS A 232 -8.35 -10.62 4.87
C HIS A 232 -8.66 -9.12 5.03
N LEU A 233 -9.82 -8.67 4.55
CA LEU A 233 -10.22 -7.26 4.61
C LEU A 233 -10.26 -6.78 6.07
N ALA A 234 -9.57 -5.68 6.31
CA ALA A 234 -9.43 -5.02 7.61
C ALA A 234 -8.70 -5.81 8.71
N VAL A 235 -8.06 -6.94 8.40
CA VAL A 235 -7.23 -7.66 9.38
C VAL A 235 -6.04 -6.79 9.80
N GLY A 236 -5.82 -6.64 11.12
CA GLY A 236 -4.72 -5.83 11.68
C GLY A 236 -4.94 -4.32 11.64
N MET A 237 -6.11 -3.83 11.23
CA MET A 237 -6.37 -2.39 11.15
C MET A 237 -6.39 -1.70 12.52
N GLU A 238 -6.76 -2.40 13.59
CA GLU A 238 -6.73 -1.84 14.95
C GLU A 238 -5.29 -1.52 15.36
N GLU A 239 -4.35 -2.39 15.05
CA GLU A 239 -2.92 -2.21 15.29
C GLU A 239 -2.34 -1.08 14.42
N GLY A 240 -2.74 -1.00 13.14
CA GLY A 240 -2.36 0.10 12.24
C GLY A 240 -2.85 1.45 12.76
N ILE A 241 -4.09 1.54 13.22
CA ILE A 241 -4.66 2.75 13.84
C ILE A 241 -3.94 3.11 15.14
N ALA A 242 -3.59 2.11 15.96
CA ALA A 242 -2.83 2.33 17.19
C ALA A 242 -1.45 2.92 16.87
N ALA A 243 -0.71 2.34 15.93
CA ALA A 243 0.59 2.86 15.49
C ALA A 243 0.49 4.30 14.96
N ALA A 244 -0.54 4.61 14.19
CA ALA A 244 -0.79 5.96 13.70
C ALA A 244 -1.05 6.97 14.84
N LYS A 245 -1.90 6.59 15.80
CA LYS A 245 -2.21 7.44 16.98
C LYS A 245 -0.98 7.66 17.85
N GLU A 246 -0.18 6.62 18.10
CA GLU A 246 1.07 6.69 18.86
C GLU A 246 2.09 7.61 18.19
N ALA A 247 2.18 7.58 16.86
CA ALA A 247 3.00 8.50 16.08
C ALA A 247 2.48 9.95 16.07
N GLY A 248 1.29 10.22 16.60
CA GLY A 248 0.70 11.56 16.71
C GLY A 248 -0.11 12.01 15.49
N PHE A 249 -0.63 11.06 14.70
CA PHE A 249 -1.65 11.37 13.69
C PHE A 249 -3.04 11.47 14.32
N THR A 250 -3.88 12.33 13.79
CA THR A 250 -5.24 12.60 14.26
C THR A 250 -6.31 11.87 13.43
N GLY A 251 -5.92 11.33 12.30
CA GLY A 251 -6.77 10.61 11.37
C GLY A 251 -5.94 9.85 10.35
N VAL A 252 -6.62 9.18 9.45
CA VAL A 252 -6.04 8.58 8.24
C VAL A 252 -6.44 9.40 7.03
N THR A 253 -5.76 9.20 5.91
CA THR A 253 -6.04 9.90 4.67
C THR A 253 -6.64 8.93 3.65
N VAL A 254 -7.72 9.35 3.01
CA VAL A 254 -8.19 8.78 1.75
C VAL A 254 -7.94 9.80 0.64
N PHE A 255 -7.83 9.35 -0.60
CA PHE A 255 -7.67 10.25 -1.74
C PHE A 255 -8.92 10.21 -2.62
N ILE A 256 -9.46 11.37 -2.96
CA ILE A 256 -10.61 11.52 -3.86
C ILE A 256 -10.18 12.45 -4.99
N ASN A 257 -10.23 11.98 -6.23
CA ASN A 257 -9.68 12.69 -7.39
C ASN A 257 -8.23 13.14 -7.14
N ARG A 258 -7.41 12.27 -6.56
CA ARG A 258 -6.00 12.52 -6.21
C ARG A 258 -5.77 13.62 -5.18
N GLN A 259 -6.83 14.04 -4.46
CA GLN A 259 -6.74 15.04 -3.39
C GLN A 259 -6.88 14.37 -2.02
N PRO A 260 -5.98 14.67 -1.06
CA PRO A 260 -6.03 14.06 0.26
C PRO A 260 -7.23 14.59 1.07
N VAL A 261 -7.96 13.67 1.67
CA VAL A 261 -9.08 13.94 2.60
C VAL A 261 -8.78 13.21 3.91
N GLU A 262 -8.64 13.98 5.00
CA GLU A 262 -8.39 13.39 6.32
C GLU A 262 -9.69 12.88 6.93
N ILE A 263 -9.68 11.62 7.38
CA ILE A 263 -10.77 10.99 8.13
C ILE A 263 -10.30 10.86 9.58
N PRO A 264 -10.88 11.63 10.52
CA PRO A 264 -10.45 11.60 11.93
C PRO A 264 -10.66 10.22 12.56
N PHE A 265 -9.76 9.86 13.47
CA PHE A 265 -10.00 8.70 14.33
C PHE A 265 -11.18 8.96 15.28
N ALA A 266 -12.04 7.95 15.45
CA ALA A 266 -13.16 7.99 16.38
C ALA A 266 -12.69 7.92 17.86
#